data_fc16022658b51f3bcfb08dac5234417d
#
_entry.id   fc16022658b51f3bcfb08dac5234417d
#
_cell.length_a   1.000
_cell.length_b   1.000
_cell.length_c   1.000
_cell.angle_alpha   90.00
_cell.angle_beta   90.00
_cell.angle_gamma   90.00
#
_symmetry.space_group_name_H-M   'P 1'
#
loop_
_entity.id
_entity.type
_entity.pdbx_description
1 polymer ?
#
loop_
_entity_poly.entity_id
_entity_poly.type
_entity_poly.pdbx_seq_one_letter_code
_entity_poly.pdbx_strand_id
1 'polypeptide(L)'
;MSGWGRRRVALLAAAAALSTGGAVMTADAVASAHEPGTNGCTLSPDVGYVPVYYDFHEACDQHDLCYIEKPYGNTSDGRKACDDRFRAAMKSWCDAYYWRWWQAPARVACRGVADTYYTAVRTFGGAFF
;
A
#
# COMPACT_ATOMS: atom_id res chain seq x y z
N MET A 1 -22.80 -26.81 29.94
CA MET A 1 -23.92 -26.18 29.23
C MET A 1 -24.04 -24.68 29.47
N SER A 2 -23.55 -24.16 30.56
CA SER A 2 -23.61 -22.72 30.85
C SER A 2 -22.61 -21.87 30.08
N GLY A 3 -21.64 -22.46 29.37
CA GLY A 3 -20.63 -21.74 28.61
C GLY A 3 -21.08 -21.16 27.25
N TRP A 4 -22.19 -21.62 26.73
CA TRP A 4 -22.66 -21.25 25.38
C TRP A 4 -23.27 -19.85 25.35
N GLY A 5 -23.90 -19.42 26.43
CA GLY A 5 -24.52 -18.09 26.50
C GLY A 5 -23.55 -16.93 26.55
N ARG A 6 -22.38 -17.15 27.13
CA ARG A 6 -21.38 -16.09 27.30
C ARG A 6 -20.66 -15.74 25.99
N ARG A 7 -20.48 -16.71 25.12
CA ARG A 7 -19.83 -16.45 23.82
C ARG A 7 -20.70 -15.64 22.87
N ARG A 8 -22.01 -15.82 22.93
CA ARG A 8 -22.94 -15.07 22.08
C ARG A 8 -23.03 -13.60 22.47
N VAL A 9 -22.96 -13.30 23.74
CA VAL A 9 -23.01 -11.92 24.23
C VAL A 9 -21.75 -11.14 23.85
N ALA A 10 -20.60 -11.78 23.91
CA ALA A 10 -19.34 -11.14 23.51
C ALA A 10 -19.29 -10.82 22.01
N LEU A 11 -19.84 -11.71 21.16
CA LEU A 11 -19.91 -11.48 19.73
C LEU A 11 -20.86 -10.33 19.35
N LEU A 12 -21.96 -10.20 20.06
CA LEU A 12 -22.91 -9.10 19.84
C LEU A 12 -22.31 -7.74 20.25
N ALA A 13 -21.56 -7.71 21.32
CA ALA A 13 -20.88 -6.49 21.75
C ALA A 13 -19.79 -6.04 20.76
N ALA A 14 -19.05 -6.97 20.19
CA ALA A 14 -18.05 -6.68 19.17
C ALA A 14 -18.69 -6.15 17.87
N ALA A 15 -19.83 -6.73 17.45
CA ALA A 15 -20.55 -6.26 16.27
C ALA A 15 -21.10 -4.85 16.45
N ALA A 16 -21.61 -4.51 17.63
CA ALA A 16 -22.10 -3.17 17.94
C ALA A 16 -21.00 -2.11 17.92
N ALA A 17 -19.80 -2.45 18.40
CA ALA A 17 -18.65 -1.54 18.37
C ALA A 17 -18.16 -1.25 16.93
N LEU A 18 -18.21 -2.25 16.06
CA LEU A 18 -17.84 -2.09 14.66
C LEU A 18 -18.82 -1.21 13.88
N SER A 19 -20.13 -1.32 14.17
CA SER A 19 -21.15 -0.55 13.47
C SER A 19 -21.10 0.95 13.83
N THR A 20 -20.69 1.31 15.02
CA THR A 20 -20.57 2.72 15.43
C THR A 20 -19.31 3.38 14.88
N GLY A 21 -18.21 2.64 14.72
CA GLY A 21 -16.97 3.16 14.16
C GLY A 21 -17.01 3.32 12.64
N GLY A 22 -17.71 2.43 11.94
CA GLY A 22 -17.77 2.42 10.48
C GLY A 22 -18.67 3.49 9.87
N ALA A 23 -19.62 4.02 10.63
CA ALA A 23 -20.63 4.96 10.13
C ALA A 23 -20.10 6.37 9.81
N VAL A 24 -18.86 6.69 10.20
CA VAL A 24 -18.32 8.06 10.13
C VAL A 24 -17.30 8.23 9.01
N MET A 25 -16.84 7.16 8.38
CA MET A 25 -15.81 7.23 7.35
C MET A 25 -16.43 7.21 5.96
N THR A 26 -16.14 8.24 5.17
CA THR A 26 -16.48 8.26 3.76
C THR A 26 -15.52 7.37 2.97
N ALA A 27 -15.93 6.88 1.81
CA ALA A 27 -15.08 6.08 0.93
C ALA A 27 -13.80 6.84 0.53
N ASP A 28 -13.91 8.16 0.31
CA ASP A 28 -12.77 9.01 -0.04
C ASP A 28 -11.76 9.15 1.11
N ALA A 29 -12.24 9.25 2.34
CA ALA A 29 -11.38 9.31 3.52
C ALA A 29 -10.62 7.99 3.73
N VAL A 30 -11.25 6.85 3.45
CA VAL A 30 -10.59 5.53 3.51
C VAL A 30 -9.57 5.39 2.39
N ALA A 31 -9.89 5.82 1.17
CA ALA A 31 -8.99 5.73 0.01
C ALA A 31 -7.73 6.59 0.17
N SER A 32 -7.80 7.70 0.92
CA SER A 32 -6.67 8.60 1.17
C SER A 32 -5.96 8.36 2.50
N ALA A 33 -6.42 7.40 3.32
CA ALA A 33 -5.80 7.08 4.59
C ALA A 33 -4.48 6.33 4.39
N HIS A 34 -3.45 6.78 5.13
CA HIS A 34 -2.14 6.14 5.16
C HIS A 34 -1.90 5.42 6.47
N GLU A 35 -1.00 4.47 6.47
CA GLU A 35 -0.52 3.85 7.70
C GLU A 35 0.12 4.90 8.63
N PRO A 36 -0.01 4.76 9.96
CA PRO A 36 0.58 5.70 10.89
C PRO A 36 2.09 5.88 10.67
N GLY A 37 2.53 7.12 10.57
CA GLY A 37 3.93 7.47 10.36
C GLY A 37 4.36 7.52 8.89
N THR A 38 3.46 7.24 7.96
CA THR A 38 3.73 7.33 6.52
C THR A 38 3.09 8.57 5.91
N ASN A 39 3.59 8.99 4.76
CA ASN A 39 3.05 10.11 3.99
C ASN A 39 2.79 9.76 2.52
N GLY A 40 2.73 8.47 2.21
CA GLY A 40 2.51 7.98 0.86
C GLY A 40 3.73 8.13 -0.04
N CYS A 41 3.49 8.31 -1.32
CA CYS A 41 4.56 8.51 -2.31
C CYS A 41 5.10 9.94 -2.24
N THR A 42 6.20 10.14 -1.55
CA THR A 42 6.77 11.47 -1.26
C THR A 42 7.11 12.28 -2.51
N LEU A 43 7.59 11.63 -3.57
CA LEU A 43 8.08 12.30 -4.79
C LEU A 43 7.15 12.15 -5.99
N SER A 44 6.05 11.43 -5.82
CA SER A 44 5.14 11.08 -6.92
C SER A 44 3.73 10.86 -6.39
N PRO A 45 2.67 11.02 -7.21
CA PRO A 45 1.31 10.74 -6.80
C PRO A 45 1.12 9.29 -6.38
N ASP A 46 0.36 9.04 -5.32
CA ASP A 46 -0.03 7.69 -4.91
C ASP A 46 -0.89 7.00 -5.96
N VAL A 47 -1.76 7.78 -6.59
CA VAL A 47 -2.74 7.35 -7.59
C VAL A 47 -2.55 8.17 -8.84
N GLY A 48 -2.62 7.55 -9.99
CA GLY A 48 -2.54 8.23 -11.27
C GLY A 48 -3.45 7.62 -12.32
N TYR A 49 -3.57 8.31 -13.44
CA TYR A 49 -4.46 7.95 -14.54
C TYR A 49 -3.78 7.93 -15.91
N VAL A 50 -2.51 8.29 -15.96
CA VAL A 50 -1.74 8.39 -17.20
C VAL A 50 -0.43 7.62 -17.05
N PRO A 51 -0.08 6.74 -17.98
CA PRO A 51 -0.79 6.34 -19.21
C PRO A 51 -2.01 5.46 -18.95
N VAL A 52 -2.12 4.87 -17.78
CA VAL A 52 -3.26 4.05 -17.33
C VAL A 52 -3.51 4.31 -15.85
N TYR A 53 -4.68 3.93 -15.36
CA TYR A 53 -4.97 3.99 -13.93
C TYR A 53 -4.04 3.09 -13.13
N TYR A 54 -3.51 3.62 -12.02
CA TYR A 54 -2.75 2.88 -11.03
C TYR A 54 -2.99 3.45 -9.64
N ASP A 55 -2.88 2.59 -8.64
CA ASP A 55 -2.99 2.97 -7.24
C ASP A 55 -1.86 2.27 -6.46
N PHE A 56 -0.86 3.04 -6.12
CA PHE A 56 0.33 2.58 -5.41
C PHE A 56 0.38 3.07 -3.96
N HIS A 57 -0.71 3.59 -3.41
CA HIS A 57 -0.69 4.17 -2.06
C HIS A 57 -0.22 3.15 -1.02
N GLU A 58 -0.69 1.92 -1.07
CA GLU A 58 -0.26 0.87 -0.14
C GLU A 58 1.21 0.50 -0.31
N ALA A 59 1.66 0.36 -1.56
CA ALA A 59 3.06 0.11 -1.84
C ALA A 59 3.96 1.24 -1.33
N CYS A 60 3.53 2.49 -1.49
CA CYS A 60 4.26 3.66 -0.97
C CYS A 60 4.28 3.68 0.55
N ASP A 61 3.18 3.36 1.23
CA ASP A 61 3.12 3.29 2.68
C ASP A 61 4.07 2.20 3.22
N GLN A 62 4.07 1.02 2.62
CA GLN A 62 4.97 -0.06 3.00
C GLN A 62 6.44 0.30 2.75
N HIS A 63 6.72 1.02 1.68
CA HIS A 63 8.05 1.54 1.40
C HIS A 63 8.51 2.53 2.46
N ASP A 64 7.65 3.48 2.85
CA ASP A 64 7.95 4.43 3.92
C ASP A 64 8.21 3.71 5.25
N LEU A 65 7.40 2.73 5.62
CA LEU A 65 7.62 1.93 6.81
C LEU A 65 8.95 1.18 6.75
N CYS A 66 9.30 0.63 5.59
CA CYS A 66 10.59 -0.03 5.40
C CYS A 66 11.76 0.93 5.62
N TYR A 67 11.64 2.18 5.19
CA TYR A 67 12.64 3.20 5.42
C TYR A 67 12.74 3.61 6.91
N ILE A 68 11.61 3.66 7.61
CA ILE A 68 11.56 3.99 9.04
C ILE A 68 12.13 2.85 9.87
N GLU A 69 11.65 1.64 9.67
CA GLU A 69 11.97 0.47 10.48
C GLU A 69 13.33 -0.15 10.15
N LYS A 70 13.77 0.00 8.91
CA LYS A 70 15.04 -0.54 8.39
C LYS A 70 15.22 -2.04 8.68
N PRO A 71 14.25 -2.89 8.26
CA PRO A 71 14.27 -4.32 8.58
C PRO A 71 15.44 -5.07 7.95
N TYR A 72 16.08 -4.50 6.92
CA TYR A 72 17.22 -5.06 6.23
C TYR A 72 18.54 -4.38 6.61
N GLY A 73 18.53 -3.56 7.66
CA GLY A 73 19.69 -2.83 8.14
C GLY A 73 19.77 -1.38 7.63
N ASN A 74 20.49 -0.56 8.39
CA ASN A 74 20.73 0.83 8.08
C ASN A 74 21.96 0.99 7.17
N THR A 75 21.88 0.39 5.99
CA THR A 75 22.97 0.37 5.00
C THR A 75 22.42 0.66 3.61
N SER A 76 23.31 0.95 2.66
CA SER A 76 22.95 1.09 1.26
C SER A 76 22.25 -0.15 0.70
N ASP A 77 22.70 -1.33 1.07
CA ASP A 77 22.06 -2.59 0.67
C ASP A 77 20.69 -2.78 1.33
N GLY A 78 20.54 -2.38 2.58
CA GLY A 78 19.25 -2.39 3.27
C GLY A 78 18.25 -1.46 2.61
N ARG A 79 18.67 -0.26 2.21
CA ARG A 79 17.83 0.67 1.46
C ARG A 79 17.42 0.10 0.10
N LYS A 80 18.36 -0.51 -0.62
CA LYS A 80 18.05 -1.16 -1.90
C LYS A 80 17.02 -2.28 -1.74
N ALA A 81 17.11 -3.07 -0.69
CA ALA A 81 16.13 -4.11 -0.40
C ALA A 81 14.71 -3.52 -0.19
N CYS A 82 14.58 -2.39 0.51
CA CYS A 82 13.32 -1.68 0.63
C CYS A 82 12.79 -1.22 -0.74
N ASP A 83 13.66 -0.64 -1.57
CA ASP A 83 13.30 -0.16 -2.89
C ASP A 83 12.89 -1.31 -3.83
N ASP A 84 13.60 -2.43 -3.78
CA ASP A 84 13.28 -3.62 -4.58
C ASP A 84 11.91 -4.21 -4.20
N ARG A 85 11.59 -4.24 -2.91
CA ARG A 85 10.26 -4.66 -2.44
C ARG A 85 9.16 -3.70 -2.87
N PHE A 86 9.43 -2.42 -2.84
CA PHE A 86 8.51 -1.41 -3.34
C PHE A 86 8.17 -1.65 -4.82
N ARG A 87 9.18 -1.85 -5.64
CA ARG A 87 8.99 -2.17 -7.06
C ARG A 87 8.16 -3.43 -7.26
N ALA A 88 8.47 -4.49 -6.52
CA ALA A 88 7.72 -5.74 -6.60
C ALA A 88 6.26 -5.56 -6.20
N ALA A 89 5.98 -4.79 -5.14
CA ALA A 89 4.63 -4.51 -4.68
C ALA A 89 3.81 -3.73 -5.72
N MET A 90 4.39 -2.72 -6.34
CA MET A 90 3.73 -1.97 -7.41
C MET A 90 3.43 -2.85 -8.61
N LYS A 91 4.38 -3.67 -9.04
CA LYS A 91 4.19 -4.60 -10.16
C LYS A 91 3.12 -5.65 -9.86
N SER A 92 3.09 -6.16 -8.64
CA SER A 92 2.03 -7.08 -8.20
C SER A 92 0.65 -6.43 -8.25
N TRP A 93 0.55 -5.17 -7.86
CA TRP A 93 -0.70 -4.42 -8.00
C TRP A 93 -1.14 -4.34 -9.46
N CYS A 94 -0.23 -3.99 -10.37
CA CYS A 94 -0.51 -3.93 -11.81
C CYS A 94 -1.02 -5.27 -12.35
N ASP A 95 -0.35 -6.36 -11.97
CA ASP A 95 -0.70 -7.70 -12.43
C ASP A 95 -2.06 -8.15 -11.89
N ALA A 96 -2.38 -7.81 -10.66
CA ALA A 96 -3.67 -8.12 -10.05
C ALA A 96 -4.82 -7.29 -10.63
N TYR A 97 -4.60 -6.00 -10.84
CA TYR A 97 -5.63 -5.11 -11.37
C TYR A 97 -5.90 -5.37 -12.85
N TYR A 98 -4.87 -5.55 -13.66
CA TYR A 98 -4.94 -5.82 -15.10
C TYR A 98 -4.69 -7.31 -15.39
N TRP A 99 -5.43 -8.20 -14.73
CA TRP A 99 -5.19 -9.65 -14.78
C TRP A 99 -5.69 -10.32 -16.05
N ARG A 100 -6.64 -9.69 -16.78
CA ARG A 100 -7.26 -10.29 -17.96
C ARG A 100 -6.31 -10.26 -19.15
N TRP A 101 -6.39 -11.28 -20.01
CA TRP A 101 -5.45 -11.40 -21.13
C TRP A 101 -5.49 -10.21 -22.10
N TRP A 102 -6.68 -9.60 -22.34
CA TRP A 102 -6.82 -8.43 -23.20
C TRP A 102 -6.32 -7.14 -22.56
N GLN A 103 -6.05 -7.16 -21.28
CA GLN A 103 -5.50 -6.02 -20.56
C GLN A 103 -3.96 -5.99 -20.56
N ALA A 104 -3.33 -6.90 -21.28
CA ALA A 104 -1.87 -6.98 -21.33
C ALA A 104 -1.18 -5.65 -21.67
N PRO A 105 -1.65 -4.83 -22.64
CA PRO A 105 -1.05 -3.52 -22.89
C PRO A 105 -1.14 -2.56 -21.69
N ALA A 106 -2.28 -2.52 -21.01
CA ALA A 106 -2.44 -1.71 -19.81
C ALA A 106 -1.57 -2.21 -18.65
N ARG A 107 -1.46 -3.50 -18.48
CA ARG A 107 -0.57 -4.10 -17.48
C ARG A 107 0.89 -3.74 -17.71
N VAL A 108 1.36 -3.81 -18.94
CA VAL A 108 2.73 -3.43 -19.33
C VAL A 108 2.96 -1.94 -19.04
N ALA A 109 2.02 -1.06 -19.41
CA ALA A 109 2.11 0.35 -19.13
C ALA A 109 2.14 0.66 -17.62
N CYS A 110 1.31 -0.01 -16.83
CA CYS A 110 1.31 0.09 -15.37
C CYS A 110 2.65 -0.34 -14.76
N ARG A 111 3.20 -1.46 -15.20
CA ARG A 111 4.52 -1.94 -14.76
C ARG A 111 5.63 -0.97 -15.14
N GLY A 112 5.51 -0.28 -16.27
CA GLY A 112 6.42 0.80 -16.66
C GLY A 112 6.37 1.99 -15.71
N VAL A 113 5.20 2.36 -15.22
CA VAL A 113 5.05 3.38 -14.15
C VAL A 113 5.77 2.93 -12.88
N ALA A 114 5.62 1.67 -12.50
CA ALA A 114 6.32 1.10 -11.35
C ALA A 114 7.85 1.23 -11.48
N ASP A 115 8.39 0.96 -12.66
CA ASP A 115 9.82 1.13 -12.93
C ASP A 115 10.26 2.60 -12.83
N THR A 116 9.42 3.54 -13.25
CA THR A 116 9.68 4.98 -13.10
C THR A 116 9.72 5.38 -11.63
N TYR A 117 8.80 4.91 -10.82
CA TYR A 117 8.79 5.14 -9.37
C TYR A 117 10.02 4.54 -8.70
N TYR A 118 10.39 3.33 -9.08
CA TYR A 118 11.61 2.69 -8.59
C TYR A 118 12.85 3.53 -8.89
N THR A 119 13.00 4.00 -10.11
CA THR A 119 14.11 4.88 -10.50
C THR A 119 14.13 6.15 -9.65
N ALA A 120 12.98 6.74 -9.38
CA ALA A 120 12.89 7.94 -8.54
C ALA A 120 13.36 7.67 -7.11
N VAL A 121 12.94 6.59 -6.47
CA VAL A 121 13.37 6.28 -5.10
C VAL A 121 14.84 5.86 -5.05
N ARG A 122 15.36 5.19 -6.07
CA ARG A 122 16.81 4.89 -6.14
C ARG A 122 17.64 6.16 -6.26
N THR A 123 17.17 7.14 -7.02
CA THR A 123 17.89 8.39 -7.28
C THR A 123 17.79 9.38 -6.12
N PHE A 124 16.58 9.57 -5.57
CA PHE A 124 16.28 10.63 -4.63
C PHE A 124 15.95 10.16 -3.21
N GLY A 125 15.62 8.87 -3.04
CA GLY A 125 15.13 8.34 -1.78
C GLY A 125 16.18 8.29 -0.65
N GLY A 126 17.45 8.38 -0.97
CA GLY A 126 18.53 8.32 0.02
C GLY A 126 18.42 9.37 1.13
N ALA A 127 17.86 10.54 0.83
CA ALA A 127 17.65 11.60 1.80
C ALA A 127 16.57 11.26 2.85
N PHE A 128 15.70 10.28 2.58
CA PHE A 128 14.59 9.87 3.45
C PHE A 128 14.85 8.54 4.20
N PHE A 129 15.96 7.91 3.92
CA PHE A 129 16.36 6.64 4.56
C PHE A 129 17.24 6.83 5.83
#